data_1a32d665109c549262e70cfbc2b95736
#
_entry.id   1a32d665109c549262e70cfbc2b95736
#
_cell.length_a   1.000
_cell.length_b   1.000
_cell.length_c   1.000
_cell.angle_alpha   90.00
_cell.angle_beta   90.00
_cell.angle_gamma   90.00
#
_symmetry.space_group_name_H-M   'P 1'
#
loop_
_entity.id
_entity.type
_entity.pdbx_description
1 polymer ?
#
loop_
_entity_poly.entity_id
_entity_poly.type
_entity_poly.pdbx_seq_one_letter_code
_entity_poly.pdbx_strand_id
1 'polypeptide(L)'
;MSVIQINPKEAFDILKSDKNSVLVDVRTFEEFKFVGLVDPADFNDRMTLLPWQLFPEMQVNQEFASELEESLKNLFGNAIEEVKIIFLCRTGGRSNAAANHAINLGYKNCYNLASGFEGDFNKFSQRGQISGWKAENLPWRQS
;
A
#
# COMPACT_ATOMS: atom_id res chain seq x y z
N MET A 1 6.70 -11.07 15.45
CA MET A 1 5.99 -11.00 14.17
C MET A 1 6.79 -10.17 13.19
N SER A 2 6.70 -10.47 11.92
CA SER A 2 7.44 -9.77 10.89
C SER A 2 6.54 -9.47 9.70
N VAL A 3 6.98 -8.51 8.87
CA VAL A 3 6.29 -8.15 7.63
C VAL A 3 6.42 -9.29 6.63
N ILE A 4 5.31 -9.63 5.98
CA ILE A 4 5.28 -10.66 4.94
C ILE A 4 5.40 -9.97 3.58
N GLN A 5 6.40 -10.38 2.79
CA GLN A 5 6.59 -9.83 1.44
C GLN A 5 5.72 -10.60 0.46
N ILE A 6 4.92 -9.87 -0.31
CA ILE A 6 4.04 -10.47 -1.31
C ILE A 6 4.19 -9.76 -2.66
N ASN A 7 3.82 -10.46 -3.73
CA ASN A 7 3.78 -9.87 -5.07
C ASN A 7 2.41 -9.23 -5.34
N PRO A 8 2.27 -8.43 -6.41
CA PRO A 8 1.00 -7.74 -6.69
C PRO A 8 -0.19 -8.67 -6.87
N LYS A 9 0.00 -9.81 -7.53
CA LYS A 9 -1.10 -10.76 -7.74
C LYS A 9 -1.57 -11.37 -6.42
N GLU A 10 -0.63 -11.74 -5.55
CA GLU A 10 -0.97 -12.24 -4.21
C GLU A 10 -1.75 -11.20 -3.42
N ALA A 11 -1.31 -9.93 -3.48
CA ALA A 11 -1.99 -8.83 -2.83
C ALA A 11 -3.42 -8.67 -3.34
N PHE A 12 -3.58 -8.67 -4.65
CA PHE A 12 -4.90 -8.55 -5.28
C PHE A 12 -5.83 -9.70 -4.88
N ASP A 13 -5.30 -10.93 -4.87
CA ASP A 13 -6.07 -12.11 -4.47
C ASP A 13 -6.53 -12.03 -3.00
N ILE A 14 -5.65 -11.58 -2.09
CA ILE A 14 -6.02 -11.37 -0.68
C ILE A 14 -7.13 -10.32 -0.58
N LEU A 15 -6.97 -9.19 -1.25
CA LEU A 15 -7.94 -8.10 -1.18
C LEU A 15 -9.31 -8.50 -1.69
N LYS A 16 -9.36 -9.30 -2.76
CA LYS A 16 -10.64 -9.78 -3.31
C LYS A 16 -11.30 -10.85 -2.45
N SER A 17 -10.52 -11.75 -1.87
CA SER A 17 -11.05 -12.92 -1.17
C SER A 17 -11.29 -12.72 0.32
N ASP A 18 -10.60 -11.76 0.95
CA ASP A 18 -10.69 -11.52 2.38
C ASP A 18 -11.25 -10.14 2.68
N LYS A 19 -12.48 -10.10 3.20
CA LYS A 19 -13.15 -8.84 3.52
C LYS A 19 -12.46 -8.09 4.66
N ASN A 20 -11.62 -8.76 5.44
CA ASN A 20 -10.87 -8.15 6.54
C ASN A 20 -9.46 -7.78 6.11
N SER A 21 -9.35 -7.22 4.90
CA SER A 21 -8.09 -6.76 4.33
C SER A 21 -8.23 -5.37 3.73
N VAL A 22 -7.13 -4.65 3.66
CA VAL A 22 -7.09 -3.27 3.15
C VAL A 22 -5.76 -3.00 2.47
N LEU A 23 -5.79 -2.17 1.44
CA LEU A 23 -4.59 -1.65 0.78
C LEU A 23 -4.31 -0.25 1.30
N VAL A 24 -3.11 -0.03 1.84
CA VAL A 24 -2.66 1.28 2.30
C VAL A 24 -1.56 1.76 1.36
N ASP A 25 -1.89 2.76 0.54
CA ASP A 25 -0.94 3.36 -0.39
C ASP A 25 -0.18 4.46 0.34
N VAL A 26 1.11 4.24 0.58
CA VAL A 26 1.93 5.15 1.39
C VAL A 26 2.80 6.08 0.55
N ARG A 27 2.50 6.20 -0.75
CA ARG A 27 3.19 7.15 -1.62
C ARG A 27 2.78 8.59 -1.24
N THR A 28 3.40 9.57 -1.89
CA THR A 28 3.05 10.98 -1.68
C THR A 28 1.77 11.35 -2.44
N PHE A 29 1.13 12.44 -2.04
CA PHE A 29 -0.05 12.97 -2.74
C PHE A 29 0.28 13.34 -4.20
N GLU A 30 1.49 13.81 -4.46
CA GLU A 30 1.97 14.12 -5.80
C GLU A 30 1.99 12.87 -6.69
N GLU A 31 2.46 11.74 -6.15
CA GLU A 31 2.44 10.47 -6.88
C GLU A 31 1.01 10.00 -7.16
N PHE A 32 0.10 10.17 -6.22
CA PHE A 32 -1.32 9.83 -6.43
C PHE A 32 -1.88 10.62 -7.62
N LYS A 33 -1.55 11.89 -7.70
CA LYS A 33 -2.06 12.78 -8.72
C LYS A 33 -1.44 12.55 -10.09
N PHE A 34 -0.10 12.38 -10.15
CA PHE A 34 0.64 12.37 -11.40
C PHE A 34 0.94 10.98 -11.96
N VAL A 35 1.02 9.97 -11.12
CA VAL A 35 1.39 8.61 -11.54
C VAL A 35 0.17 7.72 -11.71
N GLY A 36 -0.86 7.94 -10.93
CA GLY A 36 -2.06 7.11 -10.93
C GLY A 36 -2.22 6.33 -9.64
N LEU A 37 -3.31 5.61 -9.54
CA LEU A 37 -3.75 4.89 -8.34
C LEU A 37 -4.21 3.49 -8.70
N VAL A 38 -4.10 2.56 -7.75
CA VAL A 38 -4.82 1.29 -7.83
C VAL A 38 -6.31 1.59 -7.89
N ASP A 39 -7.05 0.85 -8.71
CA ASP A 39 -8.50 0.94 -8.73
C ASP A 39 -9.05 -0.08 -7.72
N PRO A 40 -9.70 0.37 -6.63
CA PRO A 40 -10.12 -0.54 -5.56
C PRO A 40 -11.51 -1.15 -5.75
N ALA A 41 -12.13 -0.98 -6.92
CA ALA A 41 -13.52 -1.41 -7.15
C ALA A 41 -13.73 -2.91 -6.86
N ASP A 42 -12.77 -3.75 -7.24
CA ASP A 42 -12.90 -5.20 -7.10
C ASP A 42 -12.78 -5.69 -5.65
N PHE A 43 -12.38 -4.83 -4.72
CA PHE A 43 -12.34 -5.16 -3.30
C PHE A 43 -13.10 -4.14 -2.44
N ASN A 44 -14.22 -3.64 -3.00
CA ASN A 44 -15.19 -2.81 -2.28
C ASN A 44 -14.58 -1.53 -1.69
N ASP A 45 -13.68 -0.91 -2.44
CA ASP A 45 -13.03 0.35 -2.07
C ASP A 45 -12.26 0.30 -0.74
N ARG A 46 -11.81 -0.88 -0.31
CA ARG A 46 -10.99 -1.03 0.89
C ARG A 46 -9.56 -0.61 0.61
N MET A 47 -9.37 0.68 0.46
CA MET A 47 -8.07 1.31 0.21
C MET A 47 -8.02 2.65 0.94
N THR A 48 -6.86 2.97 1.49
CA THR A 48 -6.63 4.30 2.05
C THR A 48 -5.34 4.88 1.48
N LEU A 49 -5.35 6.19 1.24
CA LEU A 49 -4.18 6.93 0.76
C LEU A 49 -3.57 7.63 1.96
N LEU A 50 -2.40 7.16 2.40
CA LEU A 50 -1.80 7.60 3.66
C LEU A 50 -0.28 7.68 3.52
N PRO A 51 0.26 8.85 3.12
CA PRO A 51 1.70 8.99 2.91
C PRO A 51 2.53 8.65 4.13
N TRP A 52 3.57 7.84 3.92
CA TRP A 52 4.59 7.55 4.93
C TRP A 52 5.57 8.72 5.08
N GLN A 53 5.91 9.33 3.94
CA GLN A 53 6.78 10.52 3.88
C GLN A 53 6.07 11.63 3.14
N LEU A 54 6.36 12.87 3.52
CA LEU A 54 5.71 14.05 2.96
C LEU A 54 6.67 14.80 2.03
N PHE A 55 6.20 15.07 0.82
CA PHE A 55 6.91 15.89 -0.16
C PHE A 55 6.90 17.37 0.28
N PRO A 56 7.94 18.19 -0.01
CA PRO A 56 9.12 17.84 -0.83
C PRO A 56 10.32 17.27 -0.07
N GLU A 57 10.41 17.44 1.23
CA GLU A 57 11.58 17.01 2.02
C GLU A 57 11.58 15.52 2.31
N MET A 58 10.50 14.82 2.01
CA MET A 58 10.35 13.37 2.28
C MET A 58 10.55 13.03 3.76
N GLN A 59 10.08 13.90 4.64
CA GLN A 59 10.09 13.65 6.08
C GLN A 59 9.00 12.65 6.43
N VAL A 60 9.26 11.78 7.41
CA VAL A 60 8.28 10.82 7.89
C VAL A 60 7.06 11.57 8.44
N ASN A 61 5.87 11.13 8.03
CA ASN A 61 4.61 11.70 8.48
C ASN A 61 4.39 11.37 9.96
N GLN A 62 4.48 12.37 10.83
CA GLN A 62 4.35 12.19 12.27
C GLN A 62 2.95 11.76 12.69
N GLU A 63 1.95 11.97 11.85
CA GLU A 63 0.57 11.59 12.11
C GLU A 63 0.21 10.20 11.54
N PHE A 64 1.20 9.46 11.03
CA PHE A 64 0.93 8.20 10.34
C PHE A 64 0.19 7.21 11.23
N ALA A 65 0.62 7.03 12.46
CA ALA A 65 0.01 6.06 13.37
C ALA A 65 -1.45 6.40 13.67
N SER A 66 -1.75 7.67 13.97
CA SER A 66 -3.11 8.10 14.28
C SER A 66 -4.02 8.07 13.05
N GLU A 67 -3.51 8.46 11.90
CA GLU A 67 -4.27 8.42 10.64
C GLU A 67 -4.54 7.00 10.19
N LEU A 68 -3.58 6.09 10.39
CA LEU A 68 -3.80 4.67 10.08
C LEU A 68 -4.91 4.09 10.96
N GLU A 69 -4.86 4.32 12.26
CA GLU A 69 -5.90 3.84 13.18
C GLU A 69 -7.27 4.38 12.78
N GLU A 70 -7.37 5.67 12.52
CA GLU A 70 -8.63 6.29 12.10
C GLU A 70 -9.17 5.67 10.82
N SER A 71 -8.32 5.48 9.80
CA SER A 71 -8.71 4.87 8.54
C SER A 71 -9.23 3.46 8.72
N LEU A 72 -8.53 2.66 9.54
CA LEU A 72 -8.94 1.28 9.80
C LEU A 72 -10.27 1.22 10.56
N LYS A 73 -10.46 2.08 11.54
CA LYS A 73 -11.73 2.15 12.29
C LYS A 73 -12.89 2.59 11.42
N ASN A 74 -12.65 3.51 10.48
CA ASN A 74 -13.68 3.93 9.53
C ASN A 74 -14.12 2.79 8.61
N LEU A 75 -13.20 1.90 8.25
CA LEU A 75 -13.50 0.77 7.36
C LEU A 75 -14.04 -0.46 8.09
N PHE A 76 -13.54 -0.74 9.30
CA PHE A 76 -13.74 -2.03 9.97
C PHE A 76 -14.37 -1.91 11.36
N GLY A 77 -14.62 -0.71 11.86
CA GLY A 77 -15.06 -0.53 13.24
C GLY A 77 -13.91 -0.67 14.24
N ASN A 78 -14.21 -1.10 15.47
CA ASN A 78 -13.18 -1.11 16.52
C ASN A 78 -12.29 -2.36 16.53
N ALA A 79 -12.70 -3.44 15.86
CA ALA A 79 -11.96 -4.70 15.86
C ALA A 79 -10.93 -4.71 14.71
N ILE A 80 -9.81 -4.01 14.88
CA ILE A 80 -8.83 -3.79 13.82
C ILE A 80 -7.53 -4.58 13.98
N GLU A 81 -7.31 -5.28 15.12
CA GLU A 81 -6.04 -5.96 15.36
C GLU A 81 -5.74 -7.09 14.37
N GLU A 82 -6.77 -7.74 13.87
CA GLU A 82 -6.62 -8.90 12.97
C GLU A 82 -6.72 -8.53 11.49
N VAL A 83 -6.94 -7.26 11.17
CA VAL A 83 -7.04 -6.79 9.77
C VAL A 83 -5.73 -7.07 9.04
N LYS A 84 -5.82 -7.61 7.84
CA LYS A 84 -4.66 -7.78 6.95
C LYS A 84 -4.39 -6.45 6.25
N ILE A 85 -3.26 -5.84 6.55
CA ILE A 85 -2.89 -4.54 6.02
C ILE A 85 -1.79 -4.73 4.99
N ILE A 86 -2.08 -4.39 3.74
CA ILE A 86 -1.12 -4.48 2.65
C ILE A 86 -0.63 -3.08 2.32
N PHE A 87 0.67 -2.84 2.50
CA PHE A 87 1.29 -1.54 2.26
C PHE A 87 1.91 -1.49 0.87
N LEU A 88 1.66 -0.39 0.17
CA LEU A 88 2.08 -0.16 -1.21
C LEU A 88 2.84 1.16 -1.32
N CYS A 89 3.98 1.15 -2.01
CA CYS A 89 4.62 2.37 -2.47
C CYS A 89 5.07 2.20 -3.93
N ARG A 90 6.02 3.00 -4.39
CA ARG A 90 6.44 2.92 -5.80
C ARG A 90 7.19 1.63 -6.12
N THR A 91 8.14 1.25 -5.27
CA THR A 91 9.04 0.11 -5.51
C THR A 91 9.21 -0.83 -4.32
N GLY A 92 8.56 -0.57 -3.19
CA GLY A 92 8.54 -1.46 -2.02
C GLY A 92 9.31 -0.97 -0.79
N GLY A 93 10.16 0.06 -0.91
CA GLY A 93 11.01 0.51 0.22
C GLY A 93 10.25 1.27 1.31
N ARG A 94 9.52 2.31 0.93
CA ARG A 94 8.74 3.11 1.88
C ARG A 94 7.63 2.28 2.54
N SER A 95 6.99 1.44 1.74
CA SER A 95 5.92 0.57 2.25
C SER A 95 6.45 -0.48 3.21
N ASN A 96 7.66 -0.99 2.99
CA ASN A 96 8.29 -1.90 3.94
C ASN A 96 8.55 -1.22 5.29
N ALA A 97 9.05 0.01 5.26
CA ALA A 97 9.26 0.80 6.49
C ALA A 97 7.93 1.06 7.21
N ALA A 98 6.89 1.45 6.48
CA ALA A 98 5.56 1.68 7.05
C ALA A 98 4.98 0.40 7.67
N ALA A 99 5.13 -0.73 6.99
CA ALA A 99 4.65 -2.03 7.49
C ALA A 99 5.38 -2.44 8.77
N ASN A 100 6.69 -2.25 8.84
CA ASN A 100 7.45 -2.52 10.06
C ASN A 100 7.02 -1.62 11.22
N HIS A 101 6.74 -0.36 10.93
CA HIS A 101 6.21 0.55 11.95
C HIS A 101 4.85 0.08 12.47
N ALA A 102 3.98 -0.38 11.57
CA ALA A 102 2.66 -0.89 11.95
C ALA A 102 2.75 -2.13 12.85
N ILE A 103 3.68 -3.04 12.57
CA ILE A 103 3.93 -4.18 13.45
C ILE A 103 4.32 -3.71 14.85
N ASN A 104 5.18 -2.70 14.95
CA ASN A 104 5.59 -2.15 16.24
C ASN A 104 4.42 -1.45 16.97
N LEU A 105 3.39 -1.03 16.25
CA LEU A 105 2.17 -0.47 16.84
C LEU A 105 1.20 -1.54 17.33
N GLY A 106 1.46 -2.82 17.03
CA GLY A 106 0.63 -3.93 17.49
C GLY A 106 -0.27 -4.58 16.44
N TYR A 107 -0.24 -4.12 15.20
CA TYR A 107 -0.98 -4.79 14.12
C TYR A 107 -0.30 -6.12 13.78
N LYS A 108 -1.09 -7.18 13.67
CA LYS A 108 -0.54 -8.55 13.57
C LYS A 108 -0.28 -9.02 12.16
N ASN A 109 -1.02 -8.50 11.18
CA ASN A 109 -1.00 -9.02 9.82
C ASN A 109 -0.61 -7.91 8.84
N CYS A 110 0.69 -7.64 8.74
CA CYS A 110 1.23 -6.59 7.89
C CYS A 110 2.00 -7.19 6.73
N TYR A 111 1.65 -6.75 5.53
CA TYR A 111 2.24 -7.22 4.28
C TYR A 111 2.87 -6.05 3.54
N ASN A 112 3.99 -6.31 2.88
CA ASN A 112 4.58 -5.35 1.96
C ASN A 112 4.43 -5.85 0.52
N LEU A 113 3.88 -5.02 -0.35
CA LEU A 113 3.83 -5.29 -1.78
C LEU A 113 5.22 -4.99 -2.35
N ALA A 114 6.08 -6.02 -2.39
CA ALA A 114 7.53 -5.88 -2.52
C ALA A 114 7.98 -5.15 -3.78
N SER A 115 7.29 -5.33 -4.91
CA SER A 115 7.63 -4.65 -6.17
C SER A 115 6.93 -3.30 -6.33
N GLY A 116 5.93 -3.01 -5.50
CA GLY A 116 5.23 -1.73 -5.51
C GLY A 116 4.31 -1.53 -6.70
N PHE A 117 3.97 -0.26 -6.92
CA PHE A 117 3.06 0.13 -8.00
C PHE A 117 3.76 0.14 -9.36
N GLU A 118 5.00 0.63 -9.41
CA GLU A 118 5.75 0.83 -10.64
C GLU A 118 6.88 -0.17 -10.86
N GLY A 119 7.38 -0.79 -9.78
CA GLY A 119 8.42 -1.79 -9.88
C GLY A 119 9.79 -1.26 -10.31
N ASP A 120 10.60 -2.14 -10.86
CA ASP A 120 11.97 -1.83 -11.24
C ASP A 120 12.06 -1.17 -12.61
N PHE A 121 13.21 -0.53 -12.90
CA PHE A 121 13.54 -0.02 -14.21
C PHE A 121 13.76 -1.17 -15.19
N ASN A 122 13.25 -1.00 -16.42
CA ASN A 122 13.67 -1.85 -17.54
C ASN A 122 15.00 -1.35 -18.12
N LYS A 123 15.48 -1.98 -19.20
CA LYS A 123 16.75 -1.60 -19.83
C LYS A 123 16.76 -0.19 -20.41
N PHE A 124 15.59 0.44 -20.55
CA PHE A 124 15.44 1.82 -21.02
C PHE A 124 15.20 2.81 -19.87
N SER A 125 15.42 2.40 -18.64
CA SER A 125 15.18 3.21 -17.44
C SER A 125 13.71 3.63 -17.27
N GLN A 126 12.79 2.75 -17.68
CA GLN A 126 11.35 2.95 -17.51
C GLN A 126 10.80 2.02 -16.45
N ARG A 127 9.90 2.54 -15.61
CA ARG A 127 9.18 1.73 -14.62
C ARG A 127 7.82 1.28 -15.17
N GLY A 128 7.21 0.29 -14.49
CA GLY A 128 5.89 -0.21 -14.87
C GLY A 128 5.90 -1.21 -16.01
N GLN A 129 7.07 -1.69 -16.41
CA GLN A 129 7.23 -2.60 -17.53
C GLN A 129 7.67 -4.01 -17.13
N ILE A 130 8.44 -4.15 -16.06
CA ILE A 130 9.04 -5.43 -15.65
C ILE A 130 8.32 -6.03 -14.45
N SER A 131 8.07 -5.23 -13.42
CA SER A 131 7.48 -5.68 -12.17
C SER A 131 6.56 -4.62 -11.60
N GLY A 132 5.79 -4.97 -10.57
CA GLY A 132 4.87 -4.08 -9.90
C GLY A 132 3.44 -4.23 -10.38
N TRP A 133 2.54 -3.53 -9.70
CA TRP A 133 1.10 -3.59 -9.96
C TRP A 133 0.76 -3.32 -11.43
N LYS A 134 1.32 -2.27 -12.00
CA LYS A 134 1.07 -1.89 -13.38
C LYS A 134 1.55 -2.95 -14.37
N ALA A 135 2.77 -3.48 -14.16
CA ALA A 135 3.36 -4.45 -15.09
C ALA A 135 2.57 -5.76 -15.12
N GLU A 136 1.89 -6.12 -14.02
CA GLU A 136 1.06 -7.31 -13.95
C GLU A 136 -0.36 -7.08 -14.45
N ASN A 137 -0.63 -5.92 -15.02
CA ASN A 137 -1.94 -5.55 -15.62
C ASN A 137 -3.10 -5.63 -14.63
N LEU A 138 -2.84 -5.36 -13.36
CA LEU A 138 -3.88 -5.28 -12.36
C LEU A 138 -4.60 -3.92 -12.44
N PRO A 139 -5.84 -3.81 -11.96
CA PRO A 139 -6.63 -2.60 -12.16
C PRO A 139 -5.99 -1.35 -11.54
N TRP A 140 -5.83 -0.30 -12.35
CA TRP A 140 -5.36 1.00 -11.89
C TRP A 140 -6.00 2.10 -12.74
N ARG A 141 -5.93 3.33 -12.24
CA ARG A 141 -6.54 4.48 -12.91
C ARG A 141 -5.66 5.72 -12.74
N GLN A 142 -5.84 6.67 -13.62
CA GLN A 142 -5.26 8.01 -13.46
C GLN A 142 -6.30 8.93 -12.84
N SER A 143 -5.84 9.87 -12.06
CA SER A 143 -6.71 10.85 -11.42
C SER A 143 -6.90 12.08 -12.30
#